data_7b7e2e37ff80b30d56a213f8000ff56b
#
_entry.id   7b7e2e37ff80b30d56a213f8000ff56b
#
_cell.length_a   1.000
_cell.length_b   1.000
_cell.length_c   1.000
_cell.angle_alpha   90.00
_cell.angle_beta   90.00
_cell.angle_gamma   90.00
#
_symmetry.space_group_name_H-M   'P 1'
#
loop_
_entity.id
_entity.type
_entity.pdbx_description
1 polymer ?
#
loop_
_entity_poly.entity_id
_entity_poly.type
_entity_poly.pdbx_seq_one_letter_code
_entity_poly.pdbx_strand_id
1 'polypeptide(L)'
;LDVDYDRDKLYVVGIPNTVSVKLSGTQTKVQKESVAKNFKAKLNLRNAQIGDDQKVRIEIEGLEKGVDGTAEPSTITISIREKATKEFKVTPIVKKERLLIGYEVDKLSVSNPTVKISGAVESLNRINEVRAESDVRTKINRNTREEAKLVAYDSDYNKIEDIQIEPNSTVMNIELKNIEKEVPLEVNTVGNLPSGFELISATADVSKVTIRAEDAASLARVQEM
;
A
#
# COMPACT_ATOMS: atom_id res chain seq x y z
N LEU A 1 7.57 9.61 -23.83
CA LEU A 1 6.56 10.54 -24.34
C LEU A 1 6.66 11.83 -23.49
N ASP A 2 6.87 12.99 -24.15
CA ASP A 2 6.88 14.29 -23.49
C ASP A 2 5.47 14.91 -23.60
N VAL A 3 4.94 15.41 -22.45
CA VAL A 3 3.56 15.91 -22.38
C VAL A 3 3.56 17.32 -21.84
N ASP A 4 3.06 18.26 -22.65
CA ASP A 4 3.05 19.68 -22.37
C ASP A 4 1.63 20.14 -21.98
N TYR A 5 1.40 20.35 -20.68
CA TYR A 5 0.14 20.84 -20.11
C TYR A 5 0.36 21.54 -18.76
N ASP A 6 -0.64 22.27 -18.30
CA ASP A 6 -0.64 22.89 -16.97
C ASP A 6 -0.82 21.84 -15.87
N ARG A 7 0.31 21.34 -15.36
CA ARG A 7 0.35 20.29 -14.32
C ARG A 7 -0.15 20.75 -12.96
N ASP A 8 -0.32 22.02 -12.76
CA ASP A 8 -0.83 22.56 -11.49
C ASP A 8 -2.36 22.56 -11.46
N LYS A 9 -3.00 22.70 -12.63
CA LYS A 9 -4.45 22.80 -12.77
C LYS A 9 -5.12 21.55 -13.31
N LEU A 10 -4.40 20.77 -14.11
CA LEU A 10 -4.96 19.64 -14.84
C LEU A 10 -4.35 18.30 -14.38
N TYR A 11 -5.18 17.31 -14.34
CA TYR A 11 -4.84 15.91 -14.17
C TYR A 11 -5.25 15.15 -15.42
N VAL A 12 -4.29 14.46 -16.04
CA VAL A 12 -4.51 13.77 -17.31
C VAL A 12 -4.38 12.27 -17.12
N VAL A 13 -5.39 11.52 -17.50
CA VAL A 13 -5.47 10.07 -17.44
C VAL A 13 -5.43 9.47 -18.84
N GLY A 14 -4.82 8.29 -19.01
CA GLY A 14 -4.76 7.57 -20.28
C GLY A 14 -3.49 7.85 -21.11
N ILE A 15 -2.50 8.55 -20.54
CA ILE A 15 -1.21 8.75 -21.20
C ILE A 15 -0.37 7.46 -21.06
N PRO A 16 0.06 6.83 -22.18
CA PRO A 16 0.94 5.67 -22.12
C PRO A 16 2.37 6.09 -21.72
N ASN A 17 3.06 5.27 -20.96
CA ASN A 17 4.45 5.54 -20.55
C ASN A 17 5.41 5.57 -21.74
N THR A 18 5.15 4.75 -22.77
CA THR A 18 5.98 4.63 -23.97
C THR A 18 5.10 4.52 -25.20
N VAL A 19 5.65 4.95 -26.34
CA VAL A 19 5.04 4.77 -27.67
C VAL A 19 6.12 4.26 -28.62
N SER A 20 5.72 3.43 -29.60
CA SER A 20 6.58 3.04 -30.69
C SER A 20 6.62 4.15 -31.75
N VAL A 21 7.77 4.35 -32.38
CA VAL A 21 7.92 5.33 -33.45
C VAL A 21 8.42 4.61 -34.71
N LYS A 22 7.65 4.73 -35.78
CA LYS A 22 8.03 4.26 -37.09
C LYS A 22 8.72 5.39 -37.85
N LEU A 23 9.95 5.15 -38.28
CA LEU A 23 10.74 6.09 -39.07
C LEU A 23 10.69 5.73 -40.57
N SER A 24 10.61 6.74 -41.44
CA SER A 24 10.67 6.59 -42.89
C SER A 24 11.61 7.63 -43.49
N GLY A 25 12.34 7.23 -44.58
CA GLY A 25 13.34 8.08 -45.22
C GLY A 25 14.40 7.25 -45.93
N THR A 26 15.51 7.88 -46.32
CA THR A 26 16.64 7.13 -46.90
C THR A 26 17.26 6.21 -45.83
N GLN A 27 17.64 5.00 -46.23
CA GLN A 27 18.14 3.95 -45.34
C GLN A 27 19.24 4.45 -44.39
N THR A 28 20.22 5.19 -44.91
CA THR A 28 21.34 5.71 -44.09
C THR A 28 20.88 6.69 -43.01
N LYS A 29 19.92 7.57 -43.35
CA LYS A 29 19.41 8.54 -42.35
C LYS A 29 18.54 7.87 -41.32
N VAL A 30 17.65 6.97 -41.73
CA VAL A 30 16.79 6.20 -40.81
C VAL A 30 17.64 5.39 -39.84
N GLN A 31 18.70 4.73 -40.33
CA GLN A 31 19.61 3.94 -39.48
C GLN A 31 20.34 4.86 -38.44
N LYS A 32 20.82 6.02 -38.90
CA LYS A 32 21.46 7.01 -37.99
C LYS A 32 20.52 7.49 -36.90
N GLU A 33 19.27 7.87 -37.27
CA GLU A 33 18.27 8.35 -36.30
C GLU A 33 17.80 7.26 -35.35
N SER A 34 17.65 6.02 -35.81
CA SER A 34 17.25 4.88 -34.97
C SER A 34 18.27 4.57 -33.88
N VAL A 35 19.56 4.81 -34.15
CA VAL A 35 20.66 4.64 -33.17
C VAL A 35 20.78 5.86 -32.26
N ALA A 36 20.78 7.05 -32.82
CA ALA A 36 20.98 8.30 -32.08
C ALA A 36 19.80 8.66 -31.16
N LYS A 37 18.55 8.32 -31.58
CA LYS A 37 17.30 8.60 -30.86
C LYS A 37 17.18 10.06 -30.38
N ASN A 38 17.60 11.00 -31.22
CA ASN A 38 17.60 12.44 -30.89
C ASN A 38 16.20 13.09 -31.02
N PHE A 39 15.21 12.35 -31.46
CA PHE A 39 13.84 12.81 -31.58
C PHE A 39 13.01 12.53 -30.30
N LYS A 40 11.93 13.29 -30.14
CA LYS A 40 11.01 13.17 -29.02
C LYS A 40 9.58 12.98 -29.54
N ALA A 41 8.86 12.07 -28.91
CA ALA A 41 7.41 11.98 -29.07
C ALA A 41 6.75 12.95 -28.10
N LYS A 42 5.93 13.88 -28.61
CA LYS A 42 5.32 14.96 -27.84
C LYS A 42 3.80 14.95 -27.95
N LEU A 43 3.16 15.24 -26.84
CA LEU A 43 1.74 15.45 -26.74
C LEU A 43 1.48 16.87 -26.27
N ASN A 44 0.88 17.70 -27.13
CA ASN A 44 0.58 19.10 -26.79
C ASN A 44 -0.86 19.22 -26.31
N LEU A 45 -1.00 19.53 -25.01
CA LEU A 45 -2.30 19.69 -24.34
C LEU A 45 -2.50 21.11 -23.79
N ARG A 46 -1.71 22.09 -24.22
CA ARG A 46 -1.79 23.47 -23.70
C ARG A 46 -3.16 24.11 -23.86
N ASN A 47 -3.89 23.76 -24.92
CA ASN A 47 -5.22 24.30 -25.21
C ASN A 47 -6.32 23.25 -24.97
N ALA A 48 -5.98 22.15 -24.32
CA ALA A 48 -6.94 21.08 -24.04
C ALA A 48 -7.93 21.51 -22.96
N GLN A 49 -9.20 21.16 -23.15
CA GLN A 49 -10.29 21.43 -22.20
C GLN A 49 -10.54 20.23 -21.30
N ILE A 50 -11.13 20.49 -20.13
CA ILE A 50 -11.60 19.42 -19.25
C ILE A 50 -12.65 18.60 -20.00
N GLY A 51 -12.53 17.28 -19.99
CA GLY A 51 -13.46 16.35 -20.64
C GLY A 51 -12.88 14.96 -20.79
N ASP A 52 -13.79 14.00 -21.03
CA ASP A 52 -13.47 12.59 -21.22
C ASP A 52 -13.25 12.25 -22.69
N ASP A 53 -12.57 11.12 -22.92
CA ASP A 53 -12.40 10.47 -24.23
C ASP A 53 -11.89 11.39 -25.34
N GLN A 54 -11.03 12.34 -25.00
CA GLN A 54 -10.42 13.24 -25.98
C GLN A 54 -9.35 12.53 -26.78
N LYS A 55 -9.48 12.55 -28.11
CA LYS A 55 -8.50 12.01 -29.04
C LYS A 55 -7.41 13.05 -29.32
N VAL A 56 -6.19 12.73 -28.95
CA VAL A 56 -5.04 13.61 -29.14
C VAL A 56 -3.97 12.90 -29.97
N ARG A 57 -3.41 13.63 -30.94
CA ARG A 57 -2.36 13.13 -31.81
C ARG A 57 -0.99 13.28 -31.15
N ILE A 58 -0.16 12.25 -31.32
CA ILE A 58 1.24 12.29 -30.90
C ILE A 58 2.09 12.84 -32.06
N GLU A 59 2.85 13.87 -31.80
CA GLU A 59 3.78 14.50 -32.74
C GLU A 59 5.21 14.02 -32.47
N ILE A 60 5.99 13.85 -33.54
CA ILE A 60 7.40 13.50 -33.44
C ILE A 60 8.21 14.72 -33.82
N GLU A 61 8.98 15.24 -32.88
CA GLU A 61 9.85 16.42 -33.05
C GLU A 61 11.33 16.05 -33.01
N GLY A 62 12.19 16.83 -33.64
CA GLY A 62 13.64 16.71 -33.59
C GLY A 62 14.25 15.74 -34.59
N LEU A 63 13.49 15.26 -35.57
CA LEU A 63 14.02 14.41 -36.63
C LEU A 63 14.92 15.18 -37.62
N GLU A 64 15.97 14.52 -38.14
CA GLU A 64 16.83 15.07 -39.19
C GLU A 64 16.03 15.32 -40.46
N LYS A 65 16.37 16.38 -41.20
CA LYS A 65 15.71 16.72 -42.48
C LYS A 65 15.77 15.55 -43.48
N GLY A 66 14.57 15.13 -43.92
CA GLY A 66 14.37 13.99 -44.85
C GLY A 66 14.20 12.64 -44.13
N VAL A 67 13.91 12.67 -42.83
CA VAL A 67 13.37 11.55 -42.06
C VAL A 67 12.01 11.98 -41.53
N ASP A 68 10.98 11.14 -41.75
CA ASP A 68 9.65 11.31 -41.20
C ASP A 68 9.42 10.27 -40.10
N GLY A 69 8.71 10.66 -39.05
CA GLY A 69 8.37 9.79 -37.89
C GLY A 69 6.88 9.78 -37.65
N THR A 70 6.33 8.60 -37.38
CA THR A 70 4.94 8.43 -36.99
C THR A 70 4.87 7.58 -35.74
N ALA A 71 4.16 8.07 -34.72
CA ALA A 71 3.91 7.31 -33.50
C ALA A 71 2.89 6.18 -33.77
N GLU A 72 3.08 5.04 -33.12
CA GLU A 72 2.15 3.91 -33.10
C GLU A 72 1.74 3.58 -31.64
N PRO A 73 0.48 3.86 -31.28
CA PRO A 73 -0.59 4.52 -32.07
C PRO A 73 -0.31 6.00 -32.32
N SER A 74 -0.76 6.53 -33.47
CA SER A 74 -0.60 7.95 -33.83
C SER A 74 -1.54 8.88 -33.05
N THR A 75 -2.60 8.32 -32.49
CA THR A 75 -3.61 9.04 -31.70
C THR A 75 -3.92 8.22 -30.46
N ILE A 76 -4.00 8.87 -29.31
CA ILE A 76 -4.42 8.28 -28.04
C ILE A 76 -5.69 8.93 -27.53
N THR A 77 -6.45 8.18 -26.74
CA THR A 77 -7.63 8.69 -26.02
C THR A 77 -7.22 9.00 -24.58
N ILE A 78 -7.45 10.22 -24.14
CA ILE A 78 -7.15 10.70 -22.80
C ILE A 78 -8.37 11.34 -22.17
N SER A 79 -8.40 11.38 -20.84
CA SER A 79 -9.36 12.18 -20.08
C SER A 79 -8.63 13.26 -19.31
N ILE A 80 -9.14 14.49 -19.37
CA ILE A 80 -8.57 15.67 -18.71
C ILE A 80 -9.53 16.10 -17.62
N ARG A 81 -9.02 16.14 -16.40
CA ARG A 81 -9.76 16.47 -15.18
C ARG A 81 -9.18 17.71 -14.50
N GLU A 82 -10.00 18.39 -13.70
CA GLU A 82 -9.52 19.39 -12.77
C GLU A 82 -8.66 18.70 -11.68
N LYS A 83 -7.46 19.25 -11.46
CA LYS A 83 -6.55 18.76 -10.43
C LYS A 83 -6.78 19.51 -9.13
N ALA A 84 -6.83 18.76 -8.04
CA ALA A 84 -6.79 19.30 -6.69
C ALA A 84 -5.73 18.59 -5.84
N THR A 85 -5.41 19.21 -4.71
CA THR A 85 -4.58 18.59 -3.66
C THR A 85 -5.31 18.75 -2.34
N LYS A 86 -5.47 17.66 -1.60
CA LYS A 86 -6.11 17.63 -0.28
C LYS A 86 -5.23 16.90 0.72
N GLU A 87 -5.35 17.27 2.01
CA GLU A 87 -4.71 16.54 3.10
C GLU A 87 -5.66 15.47 3.66
N PHE A 88 -5.10 14.30 3.91
CA PHE A 88 -5.81 13.16 4.48
C PHE A 88 -5.05 12.63 5.69
N LYS A 89 -5.80 12.15 6.69
CA LYS A 89 -5.23 11.44 7.83
C LYS A 89 -4.85 10.02 7.41
N VAL A 90 -3.73 9.54 7.98
CA VAL A 90 -3.23 8.18 7.75
C VAL A 90 -3.62 7.28 8.89
N THR A 91 -4.28 6.16 8.58
CA THR A 91 -4.64 5.10 9.51
C THR A 91 -3.65 3.94 9.39
N PRO A 92 -2.80 3.68 10.38
CA PRO A 92 -1.93 2.51 10.35
C PRO A 92 -2.72 1.23 10.58
N ILE A 93 -2.39 0.17 9.83
CA ILE A 93 -3.04 -1.14 9.92
C ILE A 93 -2.01 -2.24 10.12
N VAL A 94 -2.20 -3.05 11.17
CA VAL A 94 -1.44 -4.29 11.41
C VAL A 94 -2.40 -5.47 11.41
N LYS A 95 -2.09 -6.47 10.59
CA LYS A 95 -2.89 -7.71 10.54
C LYS A 95 -2.69 -8.51 11.83
N LYS A 96 -3.79 -8.97 12.45
CA LYS A 96 -3.77 -9.73 13.69
C LYS A 96 -2.91 -11.01 13.57
N GLU A 97 -2.91 -11.64 12.39
CA GLU A 97 -2.15 -12.87 12.12
C GLU A 97 -0.63 -12.67 12.23
N ARG A 98 -0.16 -11.43 12.24
CA ARG A 98 1.27 -11.10 12.44
C ARG A 98 1.71 -11.12 13.90
N LEU A 99 0.77 -11.07 14.84
CA LEU A 99 1.09 -11.12 16.25
C LEU A 99 1.35 -12.56 16.68
N LEU A 100 2.39 -12.78 17.49
CA LEU A 100 2.55 -14.05 18.19
C LEU A 100 1.55 -14.15 19.35
N ILE A 101 1.15 -15.38 19.67
CA ILE A 101 0.26 -15.64 20.81
C ILE A 101 0.89 -15.06 22.08
N GLY A 102 0.09 -14.35 22.88
CA GLY A 102 0.53 -13.65 24.06
C GLY A 102 0.89 -12.18 23.85
N TYR A 103 0.65 -11.64 22.66
CA TYR A 103 0.88 -10.24 22.35
C TYR A 103 -0.32 -9.59 21.67
N GLU A 104 -0.59 -8.34 22.03
CA GLU A 104 -1.53 -7.48 21.29
C GLU A 104 -0.91 -6.11 21.03
N VAL A 105 -1.48 -5.38 20.08
CA VAL A 105 -1.06 -4.00 19.81
C VAL A 105 -1.53 -3.11 20.96
N ASP A 106 -0.58 -2.47 21.63
CA ASP A 106 -0.85 -1.47 22.65
C ASP A 106 -1.04 -0.09 22.00
N LYS A 107 -0.09 0.28 21.13
CA LYS A 107 -0.14 1.54 20.42
C LYS A 107 0.35 1.37 18.97
N LEU A 108 -0.35 2.02 18.06
CA LEU A 108 -0.03 2.04 16.66
C LEU A 108 0.04 3.48 16.17
N SER A 109 1.17 3.86 15.56
CA SER A 109 1.38 5.22 15.06
C SER A 109 2.23 5.23 13.81
N VAL A 110 2.17 6.34 13.07
CA VAL A 110 2.96 6.59 11.87
C VAL A 110 3.75 7.88 12.01
N SER A 111 4.90 7.96 11.33
CA SER A 111 5.72 9.18 11.35
C SER A 111 5.05 10.34 10.62
N ASN A 112 4.22 10.05 9.62
CA ASN A 112 3.44 11.04 8.88
C ASN A 112 1.94 10.82 9.15
N PRO A 113 1.35 11.47 10.15
CA PRO A 113 -0.07 11.28 10.50
C PRO A 113 -1.04 11.88 9.47
N THR A 114 -0.54 12.80 8.63
CA THR A 114 -1.26 13.35 7.48
C THR A 114 -0.39 13.33 6.24
N VAL A 115 -1.01 13.20 5.07
CA VAL A 115 -0.35 13.21 3.77
C VAL A 115 -1.12 14.04 2.77
N LYS A 116 -0.41 14.61 1.80
CA LYS A 116 -1.02 15.33 0.68
C LYS A 116 -1.30 14.36 -0.45
N ILE A 117 -2.50 14.40 -0.96
CA ILE A 117 -2.92 13.61 -2.11
C ILE A 117 -3.39 14.55 -3.20
N SER A 118 -2.80 14.41 -4.39
CA SER A 118 -3.18 15.15 -5.59
C SER A 118 -3.74 14.21 -6.66
N GLY A 119 -4.73 14.70 -7.40
CA GLY A 119 -5.39 13.94 -8.44
C GLY A 119 -6.62 14.69 -8.97
N ALA A 120 -7.46 13.98 -9.72
CA ALA A 120 -8.76 14.50 -10.13
C ALA A 120 -9.64 14.78 -8.91
N VAL A 121 -10.41 15.88 -8.98
CA VAL A 121 -11.33 16.27 -7.88
C VAL A 121 -12.28 15.13 -7.52
N GLU A 122 -12.81 14.42 -8.54
CA GLU A 122 -13.72 13.30 -8.36
C GLU A 122 -13.06 12.14 -7.61
N SER A 123 -11.81 11.80 -7.97
CA SER A 123 -11.05 10.73 -7.31
C SER A 123 -10.76 11.07 -5.86
N LEU A 124 -10.36 12.32 -5.58
CA LEU A 124 -10.13 12.80 -4.21
C LEU A 124 -11.40 12.79 -3.35
N ASN A 125 -12.58 13.06 -3.95
CA ASN A 125 -13.85 13.04 -3.25
C ASN A 125 -14.33 11.62 -2.91
N ARG A 126 -13.86 10.61 -3.61
CA ARG A 126 -14.14 9.20 -3.33
C ARG A 126 -13.28 8.63 -2.21
N ILE A 127 -12.18 9.28 -1.84
CA ILE A 127 -11.30 8.79 -0.76
C ILE A 127 -12.06 8.82 0.56
N ASN A 128 -12.27 7.65 1.13
CA ASN A 128 -12.85 7.46 2.45
C ASN A 128 -11.77 7.30 3.53
N GLU A 129 -10.68 6.57 3.21
CA GLU A 129 -9.62 6.25 4.15
C GLU A 129 -8.27 6.14 3.44
N VAL A 130 -7.19 6.59 4.12
CA VAL A 130 -5.81 6.37 3.69
C VAL A 130 -5.13 5.48 4.72
N ARG A 131 -4.67 4.31 4.30
CA ARG A 131 -4.04 3.32 5.17
C ARG A 131 -2.54 3.26 4.97
N ALA A 132 -1.83 3.08 6.09
CA ALA A 132 -0.44 2.65 6.07
C ALA A 132 -0.39 1.13 6.23
N GLU A 133 0.01 0.43 5.17
CA GLU A 133 0.05 -1.03 5.09
C GLU A 133 1.47 -1.52 4.85
N SER A 134 1.91 -2.49 5.66
CA SER A 134 3.21 -3.13 5.47
C SER A 134 3.06 -4.47 4.75
N ASP A 135 3.93 -4.70 3.77
CA ASP A 135 4.04 -5.98 3.06
C ASP A 135 4.81 -7.03 3.86
N VAL A 136 5.37 -6.67 5.02
CA VAL A 136 6.13 -7.58 5.89
C VAL A 136 5.21 -8.64 6.47
N ARG A 137 5.57 -9.92 6.28
CA ARG A 137 4.79 -11.09 6.75
C ARG A 137 5.35 -11.73 8.00
N THR A 138 6.51 -11.29 8.47
CA THR A 138 7.16 -11.83 9.68
C THR A 138 6.29 -11.58 10.90
N LYS A 139 6.14 -12.62 11.73
CA LYS A 139 5.45 -12.50 13.01
C LYS A 139 6.26 -11.65 13.98
N ILE A 140 5.55 -10.88 14.81
CA ILE A 140 6.13 -9.93 15.76
C ILE A 140 5.76 -10.28 17.21
N ASN A 141 6.74 -10.15 18.10
CA ASN A 141 6.61 -10.35 19.55
C ASN A 141 7.33 -9.27 20.36
N ARG A 142 7.68 -8.17 19.72
CA ARG A 142 8.35 -7.02 20.33
C ARG A 142 7.98 -5.75 19.59
N ASN A 143 8.21 -4.61 20.20
CA ASN A 143 8.06 -3.32 19.56
C ASN A 143 8.86 -3.28 18.27
N THR A 144 8.21 -2.87 17.20
CA THR A 144 8.75 -2.94 15.84
C THR A 144 8.50 -1.63 15.11
N ARG A 145 9.48 -1.25 14.29
CA ARG A 145 9.36 -0.14 13.33
C ARG A 145 9.56 -0.71 11.93
N GLU A 146 8.64 -0.37 11.04
CA GLU A 146 8.70 -0.87 9.67
C GLU A 146 8.16 0.17 8.68
N GLU A 147 8.63 0.08 7.44
CA GLU A 147 8.10 0.89 6.37
C GLU A 147 6.74 0.36 5.94
N ALA A 148 5.80 1.29 5.75
CA ALA A 148 4.44 1.01 5.30
C ALA A 148 4.11 1.86 4.09
N LYS A 149 3.53 1.26 3.06
CA LYS A 149 3.01 1.96 1.88
C LYS A 149 1.70 2.64 2.21
N LEU A 150 1.48 3.80 1.61
CA LEU A 150 0.24 4.52 1.76
C LEU A 150 -0.71 4.17 0.60
N VAL A 151 -1.90 3.74 0.95
CA VAL A 151 -2.94 3.31 -0.01
C VAL A 151 -4.25 4.00 0.35
N ALA A 152 -4.86 4.64 -0.64
CA ALA A 152 -6.18 5.25 -0.47
C ALA A 152 -7.28 4.28 -0.88
N TYR A 153 -8.37 4.29 -0.12
CA TYR A 153 -9.54 3.43 -0.31
C TYR A 153 -10.82 4.26 -0.38
N ASP A 154 -11.76 3.79 -1.18
CA ASP A 154 -13.14 4.31 -1.19
C ASP A 154 -13.98 3.67 -0.06
N SER A 155 -15.28 4.01 -0.01
CA SER A 155 -16.23 3.46 0.99
C SER A 155 -16.44 1.95 0.89
N ASP A 156 -16.19 1.36 -0.27
CA ASP A 156 -16.34 -0.06 -0.54
C ASP A 156 -15.02 -0.83 -0.41
N TYR A 157 -13.98 -0.18 0.13
CA TYR A 157 -12.64 -0.71 0.27
C TYR A 157 -11.94 -1.06 -1.06
N ASN A 158 -12.35 -0.46 -2.18
CA ASN A 158 -11.59 -0.53 -3.41
C ASN A 158 -10.44 0.48 -3.39
N LYS A 159 -9.29 0.07 -3.91
CA LYS A 159 -8.14 0.97 -4.04
C LYS A 159 -8.39 2.04 -5.09
N ILE A 160 -7.95 3.26 -4.79
CA ILE A 160 -7.96 4.38 -5.72
C ILE A 160 -6.54 4.56 -6.24
N GLU A 161 -6.32 4.26 -7.52
CA GLU A 161 -4.99 4.23 -8.14
C GLU A 161 -4.66 5.49 -8.95
N ASP A 162 -5.69 6.25 -9.37
CA ASP A 162 -5.59 7.46 -10.20
C ASP A 162 -5.31 8.72 -9.36
N ILE A 163 -4.40 8.61 -8.40
CA ILE A 163 -3.99 9.69 -7.48
C ILE A 163 -2.48 9.63 -7.20
N GLN A 164 -1.93 10.73 -6.74
CA GLN A 164 -0.55 10.82 -6.28
C GLN A 164 -0.51 11.12 -4.78
N ILE A 165 0.11 10.26 -3.99
CA ILE A 165 0.27 10.40 -2.54
C ILE A 165 1.70 10.84 -2.23
N GLU A 166 1.87 11.93 -1.48
CA GLU A 166 3.16 12.46 -1.06
C GLU A 166 3.23 12.68 0.46
N PRO A 167 4.18 12.00 1.14
CA PRO A 167 5.02 10.90 0.66
C PRO A 167 4.18 9.64 0.35
N ASN A 168 4.69 8.72 -0.48
CA ASN A 168 3.98 7.48 -0.83
C ASN A 168 4.20 6.34 0.17
N SER A 169 5.09 6.52 1.15
CA SER A 169 5.33 5.61 2.27
C SER A 169 5.57 6.37 3.57
N THR A 170 5.45 5.69 4.69
CA THR A 170 5.71 6.21 6.03
C THR A 170 6.31 5.12 6.90
N VAL A 171 6.94 5.52 8.02
CA VAL A 171 7.39 4.57 9.04
C VAL A 171 6.26 4.34 10.04
N MET A 172 5.86 3.09 10.19
CA MET A 172 4.87 2.63 11.16
C MET A 172 5.58 2.11 12.41
N ASN A 173 5.17 2.61 13.59
CA ASN A 173 5.65 2.18 14.89
C ASN A 173 4.56 1.33 15.54
N ILE A 174 4.92 0.09 15.89
CA ILE A 174 4.03 -0.90 16.49
C ILE A 174 4.55 -1.16 17.90
N GLU A 175 3.81 -0.72 18.91
CA GLU A 175 4.08 -1.00 20.31
C GLU A 175 3.18 -2.16 20.75
N LEU A 176 3.77 -3.17 21.36
CA LEU A 176 3.07 -4.38 21.81
C LEU A 176 3.03 -4.43 23.32
N LYS A 177 1.97 -5.01 23.86
CA LYS A 177 1.88 -5.43 25.25
C LYS A 177 1.66 -6.94 25.36
N ASN A 178 2.09 -7.51 26.48
CA ASN A 178 1.88 -8.92 26.78
C ASN A 178 0.44 -9.17 27.22
N ILE A 179 -0.13 -10.26 26.69
CA ILE A 179 -1.40 -10.82 27.16
C ILE A 179 -1.08 -12.13 27.83
N GLU A 180 -0.80 -12.07 29.13
CA GLU A 180 -0.49 -13.24 29.96
C GLU A 180 -1.18 -13.12 31.32
N LYS A 181 -1.46 -14.26 31.93
CA LYS A 181 -2.07 -14.37 33.25
C LYS A 181 -1.43 -15.54 34.00
N GLU A 182 -1.08 -15.30 35.25
CA GLU A 182 -0.75 -16.38 36.19
C GLU A 182 -2.04 -17.00 36.71
N VAL A 183 -2.13 -18.32 36.61
CA VAL A 183 -3.24 -19.09 37.18
C VAL A 183 -2.69 -20.14 38.12
N PRO A 184 -3.40 -20.45 39.24
CA PRO A 184 -3.03 -21.55 40.10
C PRO A 184 -3.13 -22.88 39.38
N LEU A 185 -2.24 -23.81 39.71
CA LEU A 185 -2.26 -25.18 39.23
C LEU A 185 -2.90 -26.08 40.29
N GLU A 186 -4.02 -26.74 39.91
CA GLU A 186 -4.64 -27.75 40.74
C GLU A 186 -4.18 -29.13 40.34
N VAL A 187 -3.83 -29.96 41.32
CA VAL A 187 -3.42 -31.34 41.09
C VAL A 187 -4.61 -32.26 41.34
N ASN A 188 -5.19 -32.80 40.29
CA ASN A 188 -6.25 -33.79 40.38
C ASN A 188 -5.70 -35.18 40.14
N THR A 189 -5.95 -36.11 41.03
CA THR A 189 -5.58 -37.51 40.88
C THR A 189 -6.77 -38.35 40.38
N VAL A 190 -6.53 -39.22 39.42
CA VAL A 190 -7.56 -40.11 38.86
C VAL A 190 -7.12 -41.55 38.99
N GLY A 191 -8.07 -42.46 39.20
CA GLY A 191 -7.84 -43.92 39.34
C GLY A 191 -8.11 -44.40 40.75
N ASN A 192 -7.99 -45.75 40.94
CA ASN A 192 -8.18 -46.40 42.23
C ASN A 192 -6.84 -46.91 42.76
N LEU A 193 -6.60 -46.69 44.01
CA LEU A 193 -5.45 -47.28 44.71
C LEU A 193 -5.68 -48.78 44.95
N PRO A 194 -4.62 -49.60 44.92
CA PRO A 194 -4.70 -50.97 45.38
C PRO A 194 -5.20 -51.07 46.82
N SER A 195 -5.85 -52.20 47.16
CA SER A 195 -6.35 -52.44 48.53
C SER A 195 -5.23 -52.36 49.55
N GLY A 196 -5.44 -51.60 50.61
CA GLY A 196 -4.46 -51.34 51.69
C GLY A 196 -3.52 -50.13 51.49
N PHE A 197 -3.70 -49.38 50.41
CA PHE A 197 -2.97 -48.14 50.18
C PHE A 197 -3.87 -46.90 50.26
N GLU A 198 -3.34 -45.79 50.78
CA GLU A 198 -3.99 -44.52 50.85
C GLU A 198 -3.08 -43.43 50.21
N LEU A 199 -3.64 -42.52 49.42
CA LEU A 199 -2.92 -41.36 48.90
C LEU A 199 -2.74 -40.33 50.03
N ILE A 200 -1.51 -40.11 50.47
CA ILE A 200 -1.20 -39.17 51.54
C ILE A 200 -1.15 -37.75 50.96
N SER A 201 -0.53 -37.54 49.80
CA SER A 201 -0.47 -36.27 49.12
C SER A 201 -0.12 -36.38 47.66
N ALA A 202 -0.57 -35.41 46.86
CA ALA A 202 -0.14 -35.24 45.48
C ALA A 202 0.15 -33.72 45.30
N THR A 203 1.38 -33.41 44.96
CA THR A 203 1.81 -32.01 44.75
C THR A 203 2.55 -31.87 43.44
N ALA A 204 2.39 -30.73 42.80
CA ALA A 204 3.22 -30.38 41.67
C ALA A 204 4.44 -29.54 42.12
N ASP A 205 5.52 -29.55 41.35
CA ASP A 205 6.73 -28.79 41.60
C ASP A 205 6.49 -27.26 41.50
N VAL A 206 5.44 -26.88 40.80
CA VAL A 206 5.02 -25.47 40.62
C VAL A 206 3.58 -25.28 41.07
N SER A 207 3.30 -24.21 41.76
CA SER A 207 1.95 -23.87 42.25
C SER A 207 1.16 -22.98 41.30
N LYS A 208 1.82 -22.38 40.29
CA LYS A 208 1.23 -21.49 39.33
C LYS A 208 1.87 -21.67 37.96
N VAL A 209 1.11 -21.42 36.89
CA VAL A 209 1.58 -21.41 35.53
C VAL A 209 1.17 -20.13 34.85
N THR A 210 2.04 -19.63 33.94
CA THR A 210 1.73 -18.46 33.12
C THR A 210 1.11 -18.95 31.81
N ILE A 211 -0.12 -18.52 31.56
CA ILE A 211 -0.83 -18.81 30.32
C ILE A 211 -0.86 -17.59 29.42
N ARG A 212 -0.88 -17.82 28.10
CA ARG A 212 -0.95 -16.80 27.05
C ARG A 212 -2.10 -17.11 26.13
N ALA A 213 -2.77 -16.09 25.63
CA ALA A 213 -3.88 -16.22 24.69
C ALA A 213 -3.71 -15.30 23.49
N GLU A 214 -4.55 -15.46 22.48
CA GLU A 214 -4.60 -14.60 21.31
C GLU A 214 -5.27 -13.25 21.59
N ASP A 215 -6.08 -13.18 22.65
CA ASP A 215 -6.74 -11.95 23.10
C ASP A 215 -7.01 -11.97 24.62
N ALA A 216 -7.16 -10.78 25.18
CA ALA A 216 -7.40 -10.60 26.61
C ALA A 216 -8.75 -11.20 27.08
N ALA A 217 -9.76 -11.26 26.19
CA ALA A 217 -11.08 -11.80 26.55
C ALA A 217 -11.01 -13.32 26.74
N SER A 218 -10.26 -14.02 25.89
CA SER A 218 -10.00 -15.46 26.05
C SER A 218 -9.25 -15.75 27.34
N LEU A 219 -8.26 -14.91 27.66
CA LEU A 219 -7.47 -15.06 28.89
C LEU A 219 -8.30 -14.84 30.16
N ALA A 220 -9.25 -13.90 30.13
CA ALA A 220 -10.11 -13.58 31.25
C ALA A 220 -11.03 -14.75 31.67
N ARG A 221 -11.33 -15.68 30.75
CA ARG A 221 -12.21 -16.84 31.01
C ARG A 221 -11.52 -17.97 31.77
N VAL A 222 -10.19 -18.00 31.75
CA VAL A 222 -9.43 -19.05 32.46
C VAL A 222 -9.28 -18.64 33.91
N GLN A 223 -9.77 -19.46 34.84
CA GLN A 223 -9.67 -19.23 36.31
C GLN A 223 -8.60 -20.10 36.94
N GLU A 224 -8.46 -21.36 36.51
CA GLU A 224 -7.54 -22.37 37.06
C GLU A 224 -7.13 -23.36 35.94
N MET A 225 -6.05 -24.09 36.15
CA MET A 225 -5.60 -25.20 35.32
C MET A 225 -5.21 -26.38 36.15
#